data_2697279cc2c0fb95ba72e39001040b31
#
_entry.id   2697279cc2c0fb95ba72e39001040b31
#
_cell.length_a   1.000
_cell.length_b   1.000
_cell.length_c   1.000
_cell.angle_alpha   90.00
_cell.angle_beta   90.00
_cell.angle_gamma   90.00
#
_symmetry.space_group_name_H-M   'P 1'
#
loop_
_entity.id
_entity.type
_entity.pdbx_description
1 polymer ?
#
loop_
_entity_poly.entity_id
_entity_poly.type
_entity_poly.pdbx_seq_one_letter_code
_entity_poly.pdbx_strand_id
1 'polypeptide(L)'
;MPAWFVSMGPLGWPLALCSLLALALLLERLSVFLQLQPISEKTLHSSVAACKDCSIESCRKRPSGWRYGLALLERHGNLPAEQREEVLGCWLQEERCRLNRHLRVLQMVGVLAPMLGLLGTVLGMVTMFAGIAEQNGPVTPALLADGLWQALYTTVWGMVIAIPALAAGQGFSFWAERYLERVQMLLNRCHLAFNVLDLNLADVAHSQPSVQWRAS
;
A
#
# COMPACT_ATOMS: atom_id res chain seq x y z
N MET A 1 -35.36 4.13 6.16
CA MET A 1 -34.34 3.87 5.14
C MET A 1 -34.55 4.90 4.04
N PRO A 2 -33.50 5.51 3.47
CA PRO A 2 -33.66 6.50 2.42
C PRO A 2 -34.28 5.86 1.17
N ALA A 3 -35.18 6.58 0.50
CA ALA A 3 -35.98 6.07 -0.63
C ALA A 3 -35.09 5.50 -1.78
N TRP A 4 -33.91 6.04 -1.99
CA TRP A 4 -32.96 5.56 -3.00
C TRP A 4 -32.38 4.17 -2.70
N PHE A 5 -32.34 3.76 -1.43
CA PHE A 5 -31.86 2.43 -1.04
C PHE A 5 -32.92 1.35 -1.33
N VAL A 6 -34.21 1.69 -1.19
CA VAL A 6 -35.32 0.78 -1.50
C VAL A 6 -35.38 0.52 -3.01
N SER A 7 -35.06 1.51 -3.83
CA SER A 7 -35.06 1.37 -5.30
C SER A 7 -33.91 0.50 -5.85
N MET A 8 -32.87 0.18 -5.06
CA MET A 8 -31.78 -0.70 -5.50
C MET A 8 -32.11 -2.20 -5.38
N GLY A 9 -33.21 -2.55 -4.77
CA GLY A 9 -33.61 -3.97 -4.59
C GLY A 9 -32.59 -4.76 -3.75
N PRO A 10 -32.54 -6.11 -3.89
CA PRO A 10 -31.69 -6.98 -3.08
C PRO A 10 -30.18 -6.74 -3.29
N LEU A 11 -29.78 -6.16 -4.42
CA LEU A 11 -28.37 -5.84 -4.71
C LEU A 11 -27.87 -4.55 -4.04
N GLY A 12 -28.75 -3.76 -3.47
CA GLY A 12 -28.36 -2.59 -2.66
C GLY A 12 -27.49 -2.97 -1.45
N TRP A 13 -27.73 -4.12 -0.83
CA TRP A 13 -26.96 -4.59 0.32
C TRP A 13 -25.48 -4.89 0.02
N PRO A 14 -25.13 -5.72 -1.00
CA PRO A 14 -23.74 -5.95 -1.33
C PRO A 14 -23.02 -4.68 -1.82
N LEU A 15 -23.70 -3.79 -2.54
CA LEU A 15 -23.13 -2.50 -2.95
C LEU A 15 -22.86 -1.58 -1.75
N ALA A 16 -23.78 -1.52 -0.78
CA ALA A 16 -23.59 -0.75 0.44
C ALA A 16 -22.42 -1.30 1.28
N LEU A 17 -22.29 -2.62 1.37
CA LEU A 17 -21.17 -3.27 2.05
C LEU A 17 -19.83 -2.96 1.35
N CYS A 18 -19.77 -3.02 0.03
CA CYS A 18 -18.60 -2.61 -0.76
C CYS A 18 -18.25 -1.14 -0.54
N SER A 19 -19.24 -0.25 -0.48
CA SER A 19 -19.06 1.17 -0.22
C SER A 19 -18.46 1.43 1.17
N LEU A 20 -19.02 0.81 2.19
CA LEU A 20 -18.54 0.94 3.57
C LEU A 20 -17.11 0.42 3.70
N LEU A 21 -16.82 -0.72 3.10
CA LEU A 21 -15.50 -1.36 3.13
C LEU A 21 -14.48 -0.52 2.37
N ALA A 22 -14.84 0.00 1.20
CA ALA A 22 -13.99 0.91 0.44
C ALA A 22 -13.66 2.18 1.24
N LEU A 23 -14.67 2.79 1.86
CA LEU A 23 -14.49 4.00 2.66
C LEU A 23 -13.61 3.75 3.89
N ALA A 24 -13.85 2.64 4.61
CA ALA A 24 -13.05 2.27 5.78
C ALA A 24 -11.58 2.04 5.42
N LEU A 25 -11.31 1.28 4.34
CA LEU A 25 -9.96 1.04 3.86
C LEU A 25 -9.28 2.32 3.34
N LEU A 26 -10.03 3.21 2.72
CA LEU A 26 -9.55 4.48 2.21
C LEU A 26 -9.09 5.39 3.37
N LEU A 27 -9.91 5.52 4.41
CA LEU A 27 -9.59 6.29 5.61
C LEU A 27 -8.42 5.70 6.39
N GLU A 28 -8.39 4.37 6.54
CA GLU A 28 -7.27 3.67 7.17
C GLU A 28 -5.96 3.97 6.43
N ARG A 29 -5.95 3.82 5.11
CA ARG A 29 -4.77 4.05 4.29
C ARG A 29 -4.35 5.51 4.29
N LEU A 30 -5.27 6.42 4.18
CA LEU A 30 -4.98 7.85 4.27
C LEU A 30 -4.28 8.18 5.58
N SER A 31 -4.75 7.63 6.71
CA SER A 31 -4.13 7.84 8.02
C SER A 31 -2.71 7.27 8.10
N VAL A 32 -2.46 6.07 7.55
CA VAL A 32 -1.13 5.45 7.51
C VAL A 32 -0.17 6.30 6.66
N PHE A 33 -0.63 6.76 5.49
CA PHE A 33 0.21 7.56 4.59
C PHE A 33 0.51 8.96 5.14
N LEU A 34 -0.42 9.58 5.84
CA LEU A 34 -0.19 10.87 6.52
C LEU A 34 0.84 10.75 7.66
N GLN A 35 0.94 9.57 8.30
CA GLN A 35 1.91 9.30 9.36
C GLN A 35 3.30 8.91 8.83
N LEU A 36 3.42 8.47 7.58
CA LEU A 36 4.68 8.18 6.94
C LEU A 36 5.46 9.47 6.70
N GLN A 37 6.59 9.63 7.38
CA GLN A 37 7.45 10.79 7.19
C GLN A 37 8.12 10.74 5.81
N PRO A 38 7.94 11.78 4.97
CA PRO A 38 8.61 11.83 3.68
C PRO A 38 10.14 11.90 3.86
N ILE A 39 10.85 11.06 3.14
CA ILE A 39 12.31 11.14 3.07
C ILE A 39 12.66 12.38 2.23
N SER A 40 13.20 13.40 2.87
CA SER A 40 13.65 14.60 2.18
C SER A 40 14.92 14.30 1.35
N GLU A 41 15.05 14.89 0.16
CA GLU A 41 16.26 14.75 -0.66
C GLU A 41 17.52 15.25 0.08
N LYS A 42 17.38 16.25 0.96
CA LYS A 42 18.47 16.72 1.83
C LYS A 42 18.95 15.63 2.79
N THR A 43 18.04 14.75 3.24
CA THR A 43 18.37 13.60 4.10
C THR A 43 19.15 12.54 3.32
N LEU A 44 18.88 12.36 2.04
CA LEU A 44 19.63 11.45 1.16
C LEU A 44 21.10 11.88 0.97
N HIS A 45 21.37 13.17 0.88
CA HIS A 45 22.74 13.70 0.74
C HIS A 45 23.49 13.78 2.06
N SER A 46 22.83 14.04 3.17
CA SER A 46 23.44 14.11 4.50
C SER A 46 23.56 12.77 5.21
N SER A 47 22.90 11.70 4.70
CA SER A 47 22.82 10.40 5.38
C SER A 47 24.16 9.65 5.43
N VAL A 48 25.09 9.92 4.53
CA VAL A 48 26.46 9.38 4.64
C VAL A 48 27.22 10.02 5.81
N ALA A 49 26.94 11.29 6.13
CA ALA A 49 27.45 11.96 7.32
C ALA A 49 26.65 11.59 8.58
N ALA A 50 25.33 11.36 8.45
CA ALA A 50 24.44 11.02 9.55
C ALA A 50 24.58 9.55 10.03
N CYS A 51 25.09 8.64 9.21
CA CYS A 51 25.46 7.29 9.66
C CYS A 51 26.60 7.32 10.71
N LYS A 52 27.42 8.38 10.74
CA LYS A 52 28.46 8.58 11.77
C LYS A 52 27.92 9.14 13.10
N ASP A 53 26.81 9.89 13.05
CA ASP A 53 26.28 10.62 14.22
C ASP A 53 24.96 10.06 14.77
N CYS A 54 24.42 8.96 14.22
CA CYS A 54 23.19 8.36 14.70
C CYS A 54 23.45 7.60 16.02
N SER A 55 23.58 8.36 17.09
CA SER A 55 23.68 7.82 18.44
C SER A 55 22.40 7.03 18.76
N ILE A 56 22.59 5.81 19.25
CA ILE A 56 21.62 4.76 19.61
C ILE A 56 20.41 5.27 20.45
N GLU A 57 20.54 6.42 21.06
CA GLU A 57 19.52 6.99 21.95
C GLU A 57 18.26 7.53 21.25
N SER A 58 18.36 7.98 20.00
CA SER A 58 17.22 8.49 19.22
C SER A 58 16.34 7.37 18.64
N CYS A 59 16.83 6.13 18.55
CA CYS A 59 16.08 4.98 18.00
C CYS A 59 15.20 4.26 19.03
N ARG A 60 15.20 4.64 20.31
CA ARG A 60 14.49 3.93 21.40
C ARG A 60 12.97 4.09 21.39
N LYS A 61 12.42 5.08 20.70
CA LYS A 61 10.96 5.22 20.46
C LYS A 61 10.64 4.59 19.11
N ARG A 62 10.12 3.36 19.09
CA ARG A 62 9.62 2.59 17.92
C ARG A 62 9.93 3.30 16.59
N PRO A 63 11.09 3.10 16.00
CA PRO A 63 11.42 3.73 14.74
C PRO A 63 10.50 3.13 13.69
N SER A 64 9.60 3.93 13.14
CA SER A 64 8.74 3.51 12.04
C SER A 64 9.43 3.82 10.71
N GLY A 65 9.32 2.91 9.76
CA GLY A 65 9.80 3.11 8.40
C GLY A 65 11.34 3.08 8.28
N TRP A 66 11.91 3.95 7.41
CA TRP A 66 13.32 3.95 7.02
C TRP A 66 14.33 4.04 8.19
N ARG A 67 13.96 4.69 9.30
CA ARG A 67 14.82 4.79 10.50
C ARG A 67 15.08 3.43 11.15
N TYR A 68 14.11 2.52 11.08
CA TYR A 68 14.30 1.16 11.58
C TYR A 68 15.29 0.39 10.71
N GLY A 69 15.22 0.56 9.39
CA GLY A 69 16.19 -0.04 8.47
C GLY A 69 17.63 0.41 8.73
N LEU A 70 17.84 1.70 9.05
CA LEU A 70 19.16 2.20 9.45
C LEU A 70 19.63 1.62 10.78
N ALA A 71 18.76 1.57 11.79
CA ALA A 71 19.10 0.96 13.08
C ALA A 71 19.41 -0.55 12.96
N LEU A 72 18.74 -1.23 12.03
CA LEU A 72 19.02 -2.63 11.72
C LEU A 72 20.42 -2.80 11.10
N LEU A 73 20.81 -1.89 10.20
CA LEU A 73 22.13 -1.86 9.58
C LEU A 73 23.23 -1.67 10.63
N GLU A 74 23.07 -0.70 11.54
CA GLU A 74 24.02 -0.44 12.63
C GLU A 74 24.14 -1.63 13.58
N ARG A 75 23.02 -2.24 13.96
CA ARG A 75 23.01 -3.39 14.87
C ARG A 75 23.74 -4.61 14.29
N HIS A 76 23.71 -4.78 13.00
CA HIS A 76 24.33 -5.89 12.30
C HIS A 76 25.64 -5.48 11.59
N GLY A 77 26.25 -4.36 11.95
CA GLY A 77 27.50 -3.84 11.39
C GLY A 77 28.65 -4.86 11.44
N ASN A 78 28.69 -5.72 12.45
CA ASN A 78 29.73 -6.75 12.63
C ASN A 78 29.56 -8.00 11.74
N LEU A 79 28.43 -8.13 11.02
CA LEU A 79 28.20 -9.26 10.12
C LEU A 79 28.90 -9.06 8.76
N PRO A 80 29.25 -10.15 8.06
CA PRO A 80 29.71 -10.10 6.68
C PRO A 80 28.73 -9.34 5.77
N ALA A 81 29.24 -8.67 4.74
CA ALA A 81 28.45 -7.84 3.83
C ALA A 81 27.24 -8.57 3.23
N GLU A 82 27.40 -9.84 2.83
CA GLU A 82 26.34 -10.68 2.26
C GLU A 82 25.19 -10.90 3.25
N GLN A 83 25.50 -11.22 4.50
CA GLN A 83 24.48 -11.46 5.54
C GLN A 83 23.75 -10.18 5.93
N ARG A 84 24.44 -9.04 5.93
CA ARG A 84 23.80 -7.72 6.15
C ARG A 84 22.79 -7.41 5.04
N GLU A 85 23.15 -7.68 3.79
CA GLU A 85 22.27 -7.46 2.64
C GLU A 85 21.02 -8.34 2.71
N GLU A 86 21.16 -9.61 3.10
CA GLU A 86 20.05 -10.54 3.28
C GLU A 86 19.07 -10.06 4.38
N VAL A 87 19.58 -9.62 5.52
CA VAL A 87 18.75 -9.09 6.61
C VAL A 87 17.98 -7.84 6.18
N LEU A 88 18.64 -6.93 5.46
CA LEU A 88 18.00 -5.73 4.92
C LEU A 88 16.95 -6.06 3.86
N GLY A 89 17.24 -7.04 3.00
CA GLY A 89 16.32 -7.53 1.98
C GLY A 89 15.04 -8.14 2.58
N CYS A 90 15.17 -8.98 3.60
CA CYS A 90 14.04 -9.55 4.33
C CYS A 90 13.17 -8.46 4.97
N TRP A 91 13.78 -7.48 5.63
CA TRP A 91 13.04 -6.37 6.22
C TRP A 91 12.32 -5.50 5.18
N LEU A 92 12.98 -5.16 4.06
CA LEU A 92 12.36 -4.42 2.96
C LEU A 92 11.14 -5.17 2.38
N GLN A 93 11.26 -6.48 2.24
CA GLN A 93 10.17 -7.32 1.76
C GLN A 93 8.99 -7.35 2.74
N GLU A 94 9.27 -7.41 4.04
CA GLU A 94 8.25 -7.34 5.09
C GLU A 94 7.51 -6.00 5.07
N GLU A 95 8.24 -4.89 4.94
CA GLU A 95 7.66 -3.55 4.86
C GLU A 95 6.85 -3.37 3.57
N ARG A 96 7.31 -3.93 2.44
CA ARG A 96 6.55 -3.98 1.19
C ARG A 96 5.23 -4.74 1.35
N CYS A 97 5.26 -5.90 1.98
CA CYS A 97 4.05 -6.69 2.26
C CYS A 97 3.08 -5.92 3.16
N ARG A 98 3.59 -5.24 4.18
CA ARG A 98 2.80 -4.43 5.12
C ARG A 98 2.11 -3.26 4.43
N LEU A 99 2.83 -2.52 3.60
CA LEU A 99 2.28 -1.38 2.87
C LEU A 99 1.21 -1.81 1.85
N ASN A 100 1.42 -2.92 1.15
CA ASN A 100 0.53 -3.40 0.09
C ASN A 100 -0.65 -4.25 0.58
N ARG A 101 -0.67 -4.68 1.84
CA ARG A 101 -1.63 -5.65 2.37
C ARG A 101 -3.08 -5.30 2.10
N HIS A 102 -3.51 -4.09 2.44
CA HIS A 102 -4.91 -3.65 2.30
C HIS A 102 -5.19 -2.97 0.94
N LEU A 103 -4.15 -2.56 0.22
CA LEU A 103 -4.33 -1.95 -1.10
C LEU A 103 -4.91 -2.93 -2.11
N ARG A 104 -4.53 -4.21 -2.02
CA ARG A 104 -5.11 -5.27 -2.87
C ARG A 104 -6.61 -5.42 -2.66
N VAL A 105 -7.06 -5.37 -1.40
CA VAL A 105 -8.49 -5.47 -1.08
C VAL A 105 -9.24 -4.25 -1.63
N LEU A 106 -8.69 -3.05 -1.49
CA LEU A 106 -9.27 -1.83 -2.04
C LEU A 106 -9.40 -1.90 -3.58
N GLN A 107 -8.37 -2.40 -4.26
CA GLN A 107 -8.39 -2.61 -5.70
C GLN A 107 -9.42 -3.68 -6.11
N MET A 108 -9.53 -4.78 -5.35
CA MET A 108 -10.57 -5.80 -5.61
C MET A 108 -11.98 -5.22 -5.48
N VAL A 109 -12.26 -4.43 -4.45
CA VAL A 109 -13.56 -3.74 -4.30
C VAL A 109 -13.82 -2.81 -5.48
N GLY A 110 -12.80 -2.07 -5.93
CA GLY A 110 -12.92 -1.20 -7.08
C GLY A 110 -13.26 -1.92 -8.39
N VAL A 111 -12.81 -3.15 -8.58
CA VAL A 111 -13.15 -3.98 -9.75
C VAL A 111 -14.50 -4.67 -9.59
N LEU A 112 -14.83 -5.15 -8.38
CA LEU A 112 -16.07 -5.88 -8.14
C LEU A 112 -17.31 -4.97 -8.13
N ALA A 113 -17.17 -3.73 -7.65
CA ALA A 113 -18.32 -2.82 -7.54
C ALA A 113 -19.00 -2.53 -8.88
N PRO A 114 -18.31 -2.24 -10.00
CA PRO A 114 -18.95 -2.07 -11.31
C PRO A 114 -19.61 -3.37 -11.82
N MET A 115 -18.97 -4.52 -11.57
CA MET A 115 -19.52 -5.82 -11.96
C MET A 115 -20.82 -6.13 -11.21
N LEU A 116 -20.89 -5.79 -9.92
CA LEU A 116 -22.11 -5.87 -9.13
C LEU A 116 -23.20 -4.90 -9.65
N GLY A 117 -22.79 -3.70 -10.04
CA GLY A 117 -23.68 -2.74 -10.69
C GLY A 117 -24.24 -3.27 -12.01
N LEU A 118 -23.41 -3.86 -12.86
CA LEU A 118 -23.83 -4.49 -14.11
C LEU A 118 -24.79 -5.69 -13.85
N LEU A 119 -24.45 -6.53 -12.88
CA LEU A 119 -25.33 -7.60 -12.44
C LEU A 119 -26.71 -7.06 -12.02
N GLY A 120 -26.72 -5.90 -11.37
CA GLY A 120 -27.96 -5.20 -11.01
C GLY A 120 -28.83 -4.84 -12.18
N THR A 121 -28.25 -4.38 -13.29
CA THR A 121 -29.02 -4.09 -14.51
C THR A 121 -29.61 -5.35 -15.12
N VAL A 122 -28.84 -6.43 -15.17
CA VAL A 122 -29.32 -7.71 -15.72
C VAL A 122 -30.49 -8.26 -14.90
N LEU A 123 -30.32 -8.31 -13.57
CA LEU A 123 -31.39 -8.80 -12.69
C LEU A 123 -32.60 -7.88 -12.68
N GLY A 124 -32.41 -6.56 -12.73
CA GLY A 124 -33.51 -5.60 -12.85
C GLY A 124 -34.30 -5.79 -14.13
N MET A 125 -33.64 -6.02 -15.26
CA MET A 125 -34.34 -6.34 -16.53
C MET A 125 -35.06 -7.68 -16.47
N VAL A 126 -34.45 -8.72 -15.91
CA VAL A 126 -35.08 -10.04 -15.75
C VAL A 126 -36.36 -9.95 -14.90
N THR A 127 -36.31 -9.26 -13.77
CA THR A 127 -37.49 -9.08 -12.90
C THR A 127 -38.59 -8.26 -13.57
N MET A 128 -38.21 -7.22 -14.33
CA MET A 128 -39.13 -6.41 -15.10
C MET A 128 -39.88 -7.27 -16.16
N PHE A 129 -39.15 -8.04 -16.96
CA PHE A 129 -39.76 -8.89 -17.98
C PHE A 129 -40.61 -10.04 -17.40
N ALA A 130 -40.16 -10.60 -16.27
CA ALA A 130 -40.96 -11.60 -15.54
C ALA A 130 -42.32 -11.01 -15.08
N GLY A 131 -42.31 -9.80 -14.49
CA GLY A 131 -43.52 -9.12 -14.08
C GLY A 131 -44.46 -8.77 -15.25
N ILE A 132 -43.94 -8.45 -16.44
CA ILE A 132 -44.72 -8.23 -17.64
C ILE A 132 -45.37 -9.53 -18.12
N ALA A 133 -44.64 -10.65 -18.07
CA ALA A 133 -45.16 -11.94 -18.51
C ALA A 133 -46.33 -12.46 -17.64
N GLU A 134 -46.38 -12.06 -16.38
CA GLU A 134 -47.45 -12.42 -15.44
C GLU A 134 -48.71 -11.52 -15.57
N GLN A 135 -48.57 -10.34 -16.22
CA GLN A 135 -49.69 -9.41 -16.41
C GLN A 135 -50.51 -9.77 -17.64
N ASN A 136 -51.84 -9.96 -17.47
CA ASN A 136 -52.77 -10.18 -18.55
C ASN A 136 -53.34 -8.89 -19.19
N GLY A 137 -52.65 -7.74 -18.96
CA GLY A 137 -53.05 -6.41 -19.43
C GLY A 137 -52.10 -5.79 -20.46
N PRO A 138 -52.48 -4.65 -21.08
CA PRO A 138 -51.57 -3.95 -22.02
C PRO A 138 -50.36 -3.42 -21.29
N VAL A 139 -49.15 -3.70 -21.84
CA VAL A 139 -47.88 -3.19 -21.33
C VAL A 139 -47.79 -1.68 -21.57
N THR A 140 -47.75 -0.91 -20.50
CA THR A 140 -47.59 0.54 -20.61
C THR A 140 -46.11 0.95 -20.67
N PRO A 141 -45.72 1.97 -21.46
CA PRO A 141 -44.35 2.49 -21.50
C PRO A 141 -43.82 2.94 -20.13
N ALA A 142 -44.72 3.36 -19.23
CA ALA A 142 -44.35 3.78 -17.88
C ALA A 142 -43.79 2.63 -17.03
N LEU A 143 -44.37 1.44 -17.17
CA LEU A 143 -43.94 0.24 -16.45
C LEU A 143 -42.56 -0.23 -16.90
N LEU A 144 -42.26 -0.10 -18.20
CA LEU A 144 -40.96 -0.37 -18.77
C LEU A 144 -39.90 0.65 -18.26
N ALA A 145 -40.28 1.92 -18.22
CA ALA A 145 -39.39 2.99 -17.78
C ALA A 145 -38.99 2.85 -16.32
N ASP A 146 -39.89 2.44 -15.44
CA ASP A 146 -39.58 2.29 -14.00
C ASP A 146 -38.61 1.15 -13.72
N GLY A 147 -38.77 -0.01 -14.34
CA GLY A 147 -37.85 -1.13 -14.22
C GLY A 147 -36.45 -0.82 -14.80
N LEU A 148 -36.42 -0.10 -15.94
CA LEU A 148 -35.16 0.31 -16.55
C LEU A 148 -34.41 1.35 -15.72
N TRP A 149 -35.11 2.33 -15.14
CA TRP A 149 -34.55 3.32 -14.24
C TRP A 149 -33.89 2.67 -13.04
N GLN A 150 -34.56 1.75 -12.38
CA GLN A 150 -34.04 1.00 -11.24
C GLN A 150 -32.77 0.23 -11.58
N ALA A 151 -32.76 -0.45 -12.73
CA ALA A 151 -31.60 -1.18 -13.22
C ALA A 151 -30.39 -0.26 -13.46
N LEU A 152 -30.58 0.84 -14.19
CA LEU A 152 -29.51 1.78 -14.49
C LEU A 152 -28.92 2.43 -13.24
N TYR A 153 -29.76 2.69 -12.24
CA TYR A 153 -29.35 3.34 -11.00
C TYR A 153 -28.33 2.50 -10.22
N THR A 154 -28.43 1.17 -10.23
CA THR A 154 -27.45 0.27 -9.57
C THR A 154 -26.08 0.35 -10.22
N THR A 155 -26.01 0.50 -11.54
CA THR A 155 -24.73 0.64 -12.25
C THR A 155 -24.05 1.97 -11.96
N VAL A 156 -24.81 3.06 -11.89
CA VAL A 156 -24.28 4.37 -11.52
C VAL A 156 -23.63 4.31 -10.13
N TRP A 157 -24.30 3.72 -9.15
CA TRP A 157 -23.72 3.57 -7.81
C TRP A 157 -22.51 2.63 -7.78
N GLY A 158 -22.53 1.55 -8.56
CA GLY A 158 -21.37 0.68 -8.72
C GLY A 158 -20.14 1.45 -9.21
N MET A 159 -20.30 2.34 -10.20
CA MET A 159 -19.24 3.17 -10.72
C MET A 159 -18.79 4.28 -9.74
N VAL A 160 -19.73 4.92 -9.04
CA VAL A 160 -19.43 5.95 -8.02
C VAL A 160 -18.55 5.39 -6.90
N ILE A 161 -18.74 4.11 -6.52
CA ILE A 161 -17.90 3.43 -5.53
C ILE A 161 -16.55 3.01 -6.14
N ALA A 162 -16.56 2.51 -7.37
CA ALA A 162 -15.38 1.94 -8.02
C ALA A 162 -14.31 2.97 -8.34
N ILE A 163 -14.70 4.12 -8.90
CA ILE A 163 -13.77 5.14 -9.37
C ILE A 163 -12.83 5.63 -8.24
N PRO A 164 -13.34 6.10 -7.07
CA PRO A 164 -12.47 6.52 -5.99
C PRO A 164 -11.67 5.36 -5.37
N ALA A 165 -12.24 4.15 -5.29
CA ALA A 165 -11.56 2.98 -4.77
C ALA A 165 -10.36 2.58 -5.64
N LEU A 166 -10.53 2.54 -6.96
CA LEU A 166 -9.45 2.24 -7.91
C LEU A 166 -8.41 3.36 -7.94
N ALA A 167 -8.84 4.62 -8.04
CA ALA A 167 -7.93 5.76 -8.07
C ALA A 167 -7.06 5.83 -6.81
N ALA A 168 -7.66 5.65 -5.63
CA ALA A 168 -6.92 5.62 -4.37
C ALA A 168 -6.03 4.38 -4.26
N GLY A 169 -6.53 3.19 -4.62
CA GLY A 169 -5.76 1.96 -4.59
C GLY A 169 -4.51 2.02 -5.46
N GLN A 170 -4.63 2.54 -6.67
CA GLN A 170 -3.51 2.75 -7.61
C GLN A 170 -2.57 3.85 -7.11
N GLY A 171 -3.11 4.98 -6.69
CA GLY A 171 -2.33 6.12 -6.20
C GLY A 171 -1.49 5.75 -4.98
N PHE A 172 -2.07 5.06 -4.01
CA PHE A 172 -1.34 4.60 -2.83
C PHE A 172 -0.30 3.52 -3.15
N SER A 173 -0.58 2.59 -4.08
CA SER A 173 0.41 1.61 -4.53
C SER A 173 1.63 2.29 -5.16
N PHE A 174 1.41 3.23 -6.06
CA PHE A 174 2.48 3.98 -6.70
C PHE A 174 3.32 4.78 -5.70
N TRP A 175 2.66 5.37 -4.70
CA TRP A 175 3.37 6.12 -3.66
C TRP A 175 4.16 5.20 -2.71
N ALA A 176 3.60 4.03 -2.35
CA ALA A 176 4.29 3.02 -1.55
C ALA A 176 5.55 2.49 -2.25
N GLU A 177 5.46 2.21 -3.54
CA GLU A 177 6.61 1.77 -4.34
C GLU A 177 7.70 2.83 -4.38
N ARG A 178 7.36 4.09 -4.68
CA ARG A 178 8.32 5.20 -4.65
C ARG A 178 8.96 5.42 -3.28
N TYR A 179 8.20 5.23 -2.21
CA TYR A 179 8.73 5.31 -0.86
C TYR A 179 9.76 4.20 -0.61
N LEU A 180 9.43 2.95 -0.95
CA LEU A 180 10.32 1.80 -0.80
C LEU A 180 11.58 1.91 -1.63
N GLU A 181 11.49 2.39 -2.87
CA GLU A 181 12.65 2.65 -3.73
C GLU A 181 13.61 3.66 -3.09
N ARG A 182 13.09 4.75 -2.51
CA ARG A 182 13.92 5.74 -1.80
C ARG A 182 14.58 5.15 -0.55
N VAL A 183 13.84 4.33 0.22
CA VAL A 183 14.40 3.63 1.38
C VAL A 183 15.49 2.66 0.96
N GLN A 184 15.26 1.86 -0.06
CA GLN A 184 16.24 0.92 -0.59
C GLN A 184 17.51 1.63 -1.08
N MET A 185 17.35 2.74 -1.80
CA MET A 185 18.48 3.56 -2.27
C MET A 185 19.30 4.11 -1.11
N LEU A 186 18.64 4.58 -0.04
CA LEU A 186 19.28 5.07 1.17
C LEU A 186 20.10 3.96 1.86
N LEU A 187 19.47 2.79 2.06
CA LEU A 187 20.12 1.65 2.71
C LEU A 187 21.31 1.13 1.92
N ASN A 188 21.21 1.05 0.59
CA ASN A 188 22.31 0.64 -0.28
C ASN A 188 23.49 1.59 -0.18
N ARG A 189 23.25 2.91 -0.15
CA ARG A 189 24.32 3.90 0.04
C ARG A 189 24.99 3.76 1.39
N CYS A 190 24.23 3.56 2.45
CA CYS A 190 24.79 3.34 3.79
C CYS A 190 25.58 2.02 3.85
N HIS A 191 25.06 0.94 3.26
CA HIS A 191 25.75 -0.36 3.19
C HIS A 191 27.10 -0.24 2.45
N LEU A 192 27.14 0.45 1.31
CA LEU A 192 28.37 0.70 0.58
C LEU A 192 29.37 1.50 1.41
N ALA A 193 28.92 2.52 2.14
CA ALA A 193 29.79 3.31 3.01
C ALA A 193 30.41 2.46 4.14
N PHE A 194 29.65 1.54 4.73
CA PHE A 194 30.15 0.59 5.71
C PHE A 194 31.20 -0.36 5.12
N ASN A 195 30.97 -0.92 3.94
CA ASN A 195 31.90 -1.83 3.29
C ASN A 195 33.22 -1.14 2.93
N VAL A 196 33.19 0.11 2.46
CA VAL A 196 34.40 0.89 2.16
C VAL A 196 35.18 1.18 3.43
N LEU A 197 34.54 1.46 4.54
CA LEU A 197 35.16 1.66 5.84
C LEU A 197 35.78 0.36 6.37
N ASP A 198 35.12 -0.77 6.25
CA ASP A 198 35.62 -2.09 6.66
C ASP A 198 36.88 -2.48 5.85
N LEU A 199 36.89 -2.22 4.53
CA LEU A 199 38.05 -2.45 3.67
C LEU A 199 39.25 -1.59 4.05
N ASN A 200 39.03 -0.30 4.33
CA ASN A 200 40.11 0.61 4.76
C ASN A 200 40.71 0.21 6.11
N LEU A 201 39.87 -0.28 7.04
CA LEU A 201 40.35 -0.75 8.34
C LEU A 201 41.16 -2.04 8.21
N ALA A 202 40.75 -2.95 7.33
CA ALA A 202 41.47 -4.19 7.05
C ALA A 202 42.85 -3.92 6.42
N ASP A 203 42.94 -2.98 5.47
CA ASP A 203 44.17 -2.56 4.85
C ASP A 203 45.15 -1.89 5.84
N VAL A 204 44.64 -1.05 6.73
CA VAL A 204 45.43 -0.43 7.80
C VAL A 204 45.95 -1.47 8.81
N ALA A 205 45.15 -2.48 9.14
CA ALA A 205 45.51 -3.58 10.03
C ALA A 205 46.62 -4.48 9.41
N HIS A 206 46.56 -4.69 8.08
CA HIS A 206 47.62 -5.46 7.35
C HIS A 206 48.88 -4.64 7.09
N SER A 207 48.82 -3.32 7.08
CA SER A 207 49.99 -2.44 6.84
C SER A 207 50.80 -2.14 8.09
N GLN A 208 50.42 -2.59 9.28
CA GLN A 208 51.26 -2.46 10.48
C GLN A 208 52.38 -3.51 10.40
N PRO A 209 53.67 -3.10 10.27
CA PRO A 209 54.79 -4.02 10.34
C PRO A 209 54.82 -4.63 11.73
N SER A 210 54.90 -5.97 11.80
CA SER A 210 55.14 -6.71 13.03
C SER A 210 56.44 -6.21 13.67
N VAL A 211 56.32 -5.33 14.66
CA VAL A 211 57.48 -4.92 15.49
C VAL A 211 57.81 -6.13 16.34
N GLN A 212 58.73 -6.96 15.81
CA GLN A 212 59.37 -8.02 16.57
C GLN A 212 60.29 -7.34 17.62
N TRP A 213 59.83 -7.30 18.84
CA TRP A 213 60.72 -7.03 19.97
C TRP A 213 61.66 -8.21 20.13
N ARG A 214 62.90 -8.07 19.56
CA ARG A 214 64.00 -8.95 19.94
C ARG A 214 64.38 -8.55 21.35
N ALA A 215 64.07 -9.40 22.35
CA ALA A 215 64.68 -9.37 23.63
C ALA A 215 66.11 -9.87 23.49
N SER A 216 67.10 -8.99 23.69
CA SER A 216 68.51 -9.31 23.91
C SER A 216 68.78 -9.25 25.39
#